data_0f51f51ef28411bed93c8f3c8932ed56
#
_entry.id   0f51f51ef28411bed93c8f3c8932ed56
#
_cell.length_a   1.000
_cell.length_b   1.000
_cell.length_c   1.000
_cell.angle_alpha   90.00
_cell.angle_beta   90.00
_cell.angle_gamma   90.00
#
_symmetry.space_group_name_H-M   'P 1'
#
loop_
_entity.id
_entity.type
_entity.pdbx_description
1 polymer ?
#
loop_
_entity_poly.entity_id
_entity_poly.type
_entity_poly.pdbx_seq_one_letter_code
_entity_poly.pdbx_strand_id
1 'polypeptide(L)'
;NKINMKRTRHPPNTVIDVFNFIVLSLYMLQIIMSKFFKKLFGALSDKPWEKEQMMSDNYHQGKTFNLSNQTSAVIVIFGVSTVLFSLIVTGYLYSIPATQDTQYLLKPNLLWINTLILLSVTYFFSKVTKDLKKNIVERVKTNLLIIGFLSYAFLFGQIFFWFQLMESGNYVSTNNYFSSFYIFTTLHGLHLLGGLFFWGKVFSKISRAKQKEIINHKKTIDALSLYWTFLLIVWFVFFLIMYVFNDAVIEFCRTLLG
;
A
#
# COMPACT_ATOMS: atom_id res chain seq x y z
N ASN A 1 29.26 53.82 -10.51
CA ASN A 1 28.12 53.17 -9.84
C ASN A 1 27.65 52.01 -10.67
N LYS A 2 28.20 50.80 -10.37
CA LYS A 2 27.73 49.51 -10.92
C LYS A 2 26.75 48.96 -9.94
N ILE A 3 25.48 48.96 -10.30
CA ILE A 3 24.39 48.30 -9.56
C ILE A 3 24.49 46.81 -9.83
N ASN A 4 24.92 46.06 -8.81
CA ASN A 4 24.98 44.62 -8.80
C ASN A 4 23.56 44.07 -8.65
N MET A 5 22.94 43.69 -9.76
CA MET A 5 21.63 43.02 -9.78
C MET A 5 21.87 41.58 -9.30
N LYS A 6 21.65 41.35 -8.00
CA LYS A 6 21.56 39.99 -7.45
C LYS A 6 20.37 39.29 -8.12
N ARG A 7 20.70 38.36 -9.01
CA ARG A 7 19.75 37.39 -9.60
C ARG A 7 19.19 36.53 -8.46
N THR A 8 18.03 36.87 -7.96
CA THR A 8 17.27 36.01 -7.05
C THR A 8 16.94 34.71 -7.79
N ARG A 9 17.64 33.65 -7.47
CA ARG A 9 17.25 32.29 -7.85
C ARG A 9 15.92 32.04 -7.17
N HIS A 10 14.85 31.95 -7.96
CA HIS A 10 13.60 31.37 -7.50
C HIS A 10 13.90 29.96 -6.97
N PRO A 11 13.37 29.58 -5.80
CA PRO A 11 13.45 28.20 -5.35
C PRO A 11 12.80 27.31 -6.42
N PRO A 12 13.36 26.13 -6.69
CA PRO A 12 12.76 25.21 -7.64
C PRO A 12 11.30 24.96 -7.25
N ASN A 13 10.44 24.84 -8.24
CA ASN A 13 8.97 24.67 -8.11
C ASN A 13 8.62 23.36 -7.41
N THR A 14 8.99 23.23 -6.15
CA THR A 14 8.71 22.04 -5.31
C THR A 14 7.22 21.71 -5.23
N VAL A 15 6.37 22.72 -5.34
CA VAL A 15 4.91 22.54 -5.35
C VAL A 15 4.42 21.88 -6.65
N ILE A 16 4.97 22.28 -7.81
CA ILE A 16 4.62 21.71 -9.11
C ILE A 16 5.13 20.27 -9.23
N ASP A 17 6.34 20.00 -8.74
CA ASP A 17 6.92 18.65 -8.75
C ASP A 17 6.14 17.71 -7.82
N VAL A 18 5.75 18.19 -6.64
CA VAL A 18 4.89 17.45 -5.70
C VAL A 18 3.50 17.21 -6.31
N PHE A 19 2.91 18.23 -6.95
CA PHE A 19 1.61 18.09 -7.62
C PHE A 19 1.66 17.07 -8.76
N ASN A 20 2.66 17.14 -9.63
CA ASN A 20 2.86 16.19 -10.72
C ASN A 20 3.09 14.76 -10.19
N PHE A 21 3.83 14.62 -9.08
CA PHE A 21 4.03 13.33 -8.42
C PHE A 21 2.72 12.78 -7.84
N ILE A 22 1.90 13.62 -7.19
CA ILE A 22 0.58 13.22 -6.68
C ILE A 22 -0.32 12.77 -7.83
N VAL A 23 -0.39 13.54 -8.92
CA VAL A 23 -1.19 13.20 -10.10
C VAL A 23 -0.74 11.89 -10.71
N LEU A 24 0.58 11.67 -10.86
CA LEU A 24 1.12 10.40 -11.37
C LEU A 24 0.82 9.24 -10.43
N SER A 25 0.94 9.44 -9.12
CA SER A 25 0.62 8.44 -8.09
C SER A 25 -0.87 8.10 -8.09
N LEU A 26 -1.75 9.09 -8.20
CA LEU A 26 -3.21 8.90 -8.30
C LEU A 26 -3.58 8.16 -9.59
N TYR A 27 -2.94 8.49 -10.71
CA TYR A 27 -3.17 7.80 -11.98
C TYR A 27 -2.72 6.33 -11.93
N MET A 28 -1.54 6.07 -11.37
CA MET A 28 -1.05 4.70 -11.15
C MET A 28 -1.97 3.92 -10.18
N LEU A 29 -2.40 4.57 -9.09
CA LEU A 29 -3.35 3.99 -8.13
C LEU A 29 -4.70 3.70 -8.81
N GLN A 30 -5.20 4.61 -9.64
CA GLN A 30 -6.46 4.42 -10.38
C GLN A 30 -6.38 3.23 -11.33
N ILE A 31 -5.27 3.04 -12.05
CA ILE A 31 -5.06 1.87 -12.92
C ILE A 31 -5.00 0.57 -12.10
N ILE A 32 -4.29 0.59 -10.98
CA ILE A 32 -4.14 -0.57 -10.10
C ILE A 32 -5.49 -0.89 -9.44
N MET A 33 -6.16 0.13 -8.89
CA MET A 33 -7.48 0.03 -8.26
C MET A 33 -8.56 -0.46 -9.23
N SER A 34 -8.61 0.08 -10.45
CA SER A 34 -9.62 -0.34 -11.43
C SER A 34 -9.52 -1.83 -11.75
N LYS A 35 -8.29 -2.36 -11.89
CA LYS A 35 -8.05 -3.80 -12.10
C LYS A 35 -8.38 -4.64 -10.87
N PHE A 36 -8.05 -4.14 -9.68
CA PHE A 36 -8.37 -4.78 -8.41
C PHE A 36 -9.88 -4.85 -8.19
N PHE A 37 -10.58 -3.70 -8.28
CA PHE A 37 -12.04 -3.65 -8.12
C PHE A 37 -12.76 -4.46 -9.18
N LYS A 38 -12.34 -4.43 -10.45
CA LYS A 38 -12.96 -5.22 -11.51
C LYS A 38 -12.86 -6.73 -11.24
N LYS A 39 -11.71 -7.19 -10.69
CA LYS A 39 -11.51 -8.59 -10.31
C LYS A 39 -12.31 -8.96 -9.06
N LEU A 40 -12.36 -8.07 -8.05
CA LEU A 40 -13.11 -8.25 -6.82
C LEU A 40 -14.63 -8.20 -7.07
N PHE A 41 -15.10 -7.21 -7.83
CA PHE A 41 -16.52 -7.09 -8.19
C PHE A 41 -16.98 -8.25 -9.07
N GLY A 42 -16.15 -8.71 -10.02
CA GLY A 42 -16.46 -9.91 -10.78
C GLY A 42 -16.69 -11.13 -9.88
N ALA A 43 -15.80 -11.33 -8.89
CA ALA A 43 -15.91 -12.45 -7.95
C ALA A 43 -17.09 -12.31 -6.97
N LEU A 44 -17.51 -11.09 -6.63
CA LEU A 44 -18.66 -10.81 -5.75
C LEU A 44 -20.01 -10.74 -6.50
N SER A 45 -19.97 -10.53 -7.82
CA SER A 45 -21.17 -10.47 -8.67
C SER A 45 -21.65 -11.84 -9.14
N ASP A 46 -20.86 -12.89 -8.92
CA ASP A 46 -21.27 -14.26 -9.23
C ASP A 46 -22.46 -14.62 -8.35
N LYS A 47 -23.58 -15.01 -8.97
CA LYS A 47 -24.81 -15.37 -8.30
C LYS A 47 -24.88 -16.90 -8.18
N PRO A 48 -24.61 -17.49 -7.01
CA PRO A 48 -24.51 -18.94 -6.84
C PRO A 48 -25.82 -19.68 -7.11
N TRP A 49 -26.95 -18.99 -7.23
CA TRP A 49 -28.26 -19.54 -7.54
C TRP A 49 -28.63 -19.53 -9.03
N GLU A 50 -27.82 -18.95 -9.91
CA GLU A 50 -28.05 -19.02 -11.36
C GLU A 50 -27.68 -20.40 -11.89
N LYS A 51 -28.49 -20.96 -12.82
CA LYS A 51 -28.28 -22.32 -13.35
C LYS A 51 -26.92 -22.51 -13.99
N GLU A 52 -26.40 -21.49 -14.68
CA GLU A 52 -25.07 -21.51 -15.29
C GLU A 52 -23.97 -21.58 -14.24
N GLN A 53 -24.13 -20.84 -13.12
CA GLN A 53 -23.19 -20.87 -12.02
C GLN A 53 -23.24 -22.20 -11.26
N MET A 54 -24.44 -22.76 -11.04
CA MET A 54 -24.61 -24.10 -10.45
C MET A 54 -23.95 -25.19 -11.30
N MET A 55 -24.05 -25.12 -12.62
CA MET A 55 -23.35 -26.06 -13.51
C MET A 55 -21.82 -25.89 -13.46
N SER A 56 -21.33 -24.64 -13.40
CA SER A 56 -19.92 -24.33 -13.22
C SER A 56 -19.39 -24.83 -11.88
N ASP A 57 -20.12 -24.63 -10.78
CA ASP A 57 -19.77 -25.07 -9.43
C ASP A 57 -19.76 -26.59 -9.30
N ASN A 58 -20.74 -27.30 -9.90
CA ASN A 58 -20.77 -28.75 -9.97
C ASN A 58 -19.61 -29.33 -10.76
N TYR A 59 -19.24 -28.70 -11.88
CA TYR A 59 -18.08 -29.11 -12.67
C TYR A 59 -16.78 -28.90 -11.88
N HIS A 60 -16.70 -27.87 -11.02
CA HIS A 60 -15.55 -27.56 -10.18
C HIS A 60 -15.60 -28.15 -8.76
N GLN A 61 -16.42 -29.17 -8.51
CA GLN A 61 -16.53 -29.87 -7.22
C GLN A 61 -16.87 -28.93 -6.03
N GLY A 62 -17.81 -28.00 -6.22
CA GLY A 62 -18.30 -27.10 -5.17
C GLY A 62 -17.36 -25.92 -4.84
N LYS A 63 -16.41 -25.58 -5.72
CA LYS A 63 -15.60 -24.37 -5.59
C LYS A 63 -16.42 -23.16 -6.04
N THR A 64 -17.24 -22.65 -5.15
CA THR A 64 -18.29 -21.65 -5.36
C THR A 64 -17.81 -20.34 -6.03
N PHE A 65 -16.54 -19.99 -5.98
CA PHE A 65 -16.00 -18.75 -6.56
C PHE A 65 -14.87 -18.95 -7.57
N ASN A 66 -14.59 -20.17 -8.02
CA ASN A 66 -13.46 -20.50 -8.91
C ASN A 66 -12.12 -19.86 -8.47
N LEU A 67 -12.03 -19.47 -7.19
CA LEU A 67 -10.85 -18.87 -6.57
C LEU A 67 -9.91 -19.97 -6.08
N SER A 68 -8.61 -19.73 -6.26
CA SER A 68 -7.64 -20.62 -5.61
C SER A 68 -7.72 -20.46 -4.08
N ASN A 69 -7.51 -21.52 -3.31
CA ASN A 69 -7.48 -21.46 -1.84
C ASN A 69 -6.58 -20.33 -1.30
N GLN A 70 -5.50 -20.03 -2.02
CA GLN A 70 -4.59 -18.93 -1.68
C GLN A 70 -5.23 -17.54 -1.88
N THR A 71 -5.97 -17.35 -2.96
CA THR A 71 -6.68 -16.08 -3.22
C THR A 71 -7.81 -15.88 -2.21
N SER A 72 -8.55 -16.95 -1.88
CA SER A 72 -9.61 -16.89 -0.87
C SER A 72 -9.06 -16.50 0.51
N ALA A 73 -7.94 -17.11 0.94
CA ALA A 73 -7.29 -16.74 2.18
C ALA A 73 -6.86 -15.27 2.21
N VAL A 74 -6.29 -14.76 1.12
CA VAL A 74 -5.89 -13.35 1.00
C VAL A 74 -7.11 -12.42 1.09
N ILE A 75 -8.24 -12.76 0.48
CA ILE A 75 -9.48 -11.95 0.56
C ILE A 75 -10.01 -11.87 2.01
N VAL A 76 -9.99 -12.99 2.75
CA VAL A 76 -10.38 -12.99 4.17
C VAL A 76 -9.46 -12.09 4.99
N ILE A 77 -8.15 -12.19 4.78
CA ILE A 77 -7.17 -11.30 5.44
C ILE A 77 -7.48 -9.83 5.11
N PHE A 78 -7.85 -9.51 3.86
CA PHE A 78 -8.21 -8.15 3.48
C PHE A 78 -9.44 -7.65 4.24
N GLY A 79 -10.48 -8.47 4.36
CA GLY A 79 -11.69 -8.11 5.11
C GLY A 79 -11.36 -7.74 6.56
N VAL A 80 -10.65 -8.61 7.27
CA VAL A 80 -10.24 -8.39 8.66
C VAL A 80 -9.32 -7.17 8.78
N SER A 81 -8.31 -7.05 7.93
CA SER A 81 -7.36 -5.93 7.96
C SER A 81 -8.05 -4.60 7.64
N THR A 82 -8.99 -4.56 6.70
CA THR A 82 -9.74 -3.35 6.36
C THR A 82 -10.55 -2.85 7.57
N VAL A 83 -11.19 -3.75 8.31
CA VAL A 83 -11.92 -3.38 9.54
C VAL A 83 -10.96 -2.81 10.58
N LEU A 84 -9.82 -3.44 10.83
CA LEU A 84 -8.82 -2.95 11.79
C LEU A 84 -8.29 -1.56 11.41
N PHE A 85 -7.90 -1.36 10.15
CA PHE A 85 -7.39 -0.07 9.69
C PHE A 85 -8.47 1.02 9.71
N SER A 86 -9.72 0.70 9.34
CA SER A 86 -10.82 1.67 9.41
C SER A 86 -11.15 2.07 10.84
N LEU A 87 -11.06 1.17 11.81
CA LEU A 87 -11.22 1.51 13.23
C LEU A 87 -10.14 2.50 13.71
N ILE A 88 -8.89 2.32 13.31
CA ILE A 88 -7.80 3.26 13.67
C ILE A 88 -8.05 4.63 13.03
N VAL A 89 -8.43 4.67 11.75
CA VAL A 89 -8.74 5.93 11.06
C VAL A 89 -9.95 6.61 11.70
N THR A 90 -11.00 5.87 12.01
CA THR A 90 -12.19 6.43 12.70
C THR A 90 -11.83 6.97 14.09
N GLY A 91 -11.02 6.24 14.86
CA GLY A 91 -10.52 6.71 16.16
C GLY A 91 -9.72 8.00 16.06
N TYR A 92 -8.85 8.11 15.03
CA TYR A 92 -8.14 9.34 14.73
C TYR A 92 -9.09 10.49 14.41
N LEU A 93 -10.04 10.30 13.48
CA LEU A 93 -11.00 11.32 13.07
C LEU A 93 -11.87 11.80 14.24
N TYR A 94 -12.30 10.88 15.10
CA TYR A 94 -13.09 11.20 16.30
C TYR A 94 -12.29 12.02 17.33
N SER A 95 -10.97 11.84 17.39
CA SER A 95 -10.11 12.55 18.35
C SER A 95 -9.73 13.97 17.93
N ILE A 96 -9.92 14.35 16.66
CA ILE A 96 -9.54 15.67 16.13
C ILE A 96 -10.19 16.84 16.87
N PRO A 97 -11.53 16.86 17.12
CA PRO A 97 -12.18 17.99 17.79
C PRO A 97 -11.67 18.25 19.21
N ALA A 98 -11.18 17.21 19.90
CA ALA A 98 -10.68 17.30 21.27
C ALA A 98 -9.28 17.90 21.37
N THR A 99 -8.53 18.02 20.28
CA THR A 99 -7.16 18.53 20.28
C THR A 99 -7.13 19.99 19.81
N GLN A 100 -6.80 20.91 20.73
CA GLN A 100 -6.66 22.35 20.41
C GLN A 100 -5.33 22.68 19.70
N ASP A 101 -4.29 21.87 19.89
CA ASP A 101 -2.96 22.04 19.28
C ASP A 101 -2.72 21.00 18.18
N THR A 102 -2.89 21.45 16.94
CA THR A 102 -2.46 20.67 15.76
C THR A 102 -0.96 20.87 15.55
N GLN A 103 -0.14 20.11 16.25
CA GLN A 103 1.27 19.99 15.86
C GLN A 103 1.37 19.08 14.63
N TYR A 104 1.64 19.70 13.47
CA TYR A 104 1.82 19.00 12.22
C TYR A 104 3.17 18.27 12.16
N LEU A 105 3.19 17.16 11.43
CA LEU A 105 4.44 16.48 11.09
C LEU A 105 5.38 17.47 10.37
N LEU A 106 6.47 17.85 11.02
CA LEU A 106 7.51 18.71 10.44
C LEU A 106 8.12 18.02 9.20
N LYS A 107 7.78 18.51 8.00
CA LYS A 107 8.35 18.21 6.68
C LYS A 107 8.87 16.76 6.50
N PRO A 108 8.04 15.77 6.24
CA PRO A 108 8.46 14.39 6.17
C PRO A 108 8.98 14.02 4.78
N ASN A 109 10.12 14.56 4.35
CA ASN A 109 10.74 14.15 3.09
C ASN A 109 10.97 12.64 3.04
N LEU A 110 11.27 12.03 4.18
CA LEU A 110 11.45 10.59 4.30
C LEU A 110 10.17 9.81 4.07
N LEU A 111 9.02 10.34 4.48
CA LEU A 111 7.72 9.69 4.28
C LEU A 111 7.35 9.63 2.78
N TRP A 112 7.71 10.66 2.02
CA TRP A 112 7.58 10.66 0.56
C TRP A 112 8.48 9.61 -0.09
N ILE A 113 9.72 9.50 0.37
CA ILE A 113 10.66 8.47 -0.11
C ILE A 113 10.11 7.07 0.17
N ASN A 114 9.60 6.82 1.38
CA ASN A 114 8.98 5.54 1.74
C ASN A 114 7.76 5.23 0.86
N THR A 115 6.92 6.23 0.58
CA THR A 115 5.78 6.06 -0.32
C THR A 115 6.22 5.71 -1.74
N LEU A 116 7.28 6.36 -2.25
CA LEU A 116 7.90 6.04 -3.54
C LEU A 116 8.42 4.60 -3.60
N ILE A 117 9.08 4.14 -2.54
CA ILE A 117 9.59 2.78 -2.43
C ILE A 117 8.42 1.79 -2.55
N LEU A 118 7.32 2.02 -1.82
CA LEU A 118 6.17 1.11 -1.84
C LEU A 118 5.45 1.11 -3.21
N LEU A 119 5.36 2.25 -3.88
CA LEU A 119 4.88 2.34 -5.27
C LEU A 119 5.77 1.53 -6.22
N SER A 120 7.09 1.63 -6.05
CA SER A 120 8.05 0.87 -6.85
C SER A 120 7.88 -0.64 -6.66
N VAL A 121 7.65 -1.12 -5.42
CA VAL A 121 7.37 -2.53 -5.14
C VAL A 121 6.16 -3.02 -5.95
N THR A 122 5.07 -2.26 -5.93
CA THR A 122 3.84 -2.64 -6.68
C THR A 122 4.06 -2.62 -8.19
N TYR A 123 4.85 -1.68 -8.70
CA TYR A 123 5.26 -1.65 -10.10
C TYR A 123 6.05 -2.91 -10.49
N PHE A 124 7.03 -3.32 -9.67
CA PHE A 124 7.81 -4.55 -9.93
C PHE A 124 6.94 -5.80 -9.85
N PHE A 125 5.96 -5.89 -8.95
CA PHE A 125 4.98 -6.99 -8.95
C PHE A 125 4.18 -7.05 -10.25
N SER A 126 3.72 -5.91 -10.77
CA SER A 126 3.03 -5.85 -12.06
C SER A 126 3.94 -6.32 -13.21
N LYS A 127 5.24 -6.09 -13.11
CA LYS A 127 6.24 -6.55 -14.08
C LYS A 127 6.44 -8.07 -13.97
N VAL A 128 6.55 -8.62 -12.75
CA VAL A 128 6.65 -10.07 -12.49
C VAL A 128 5.45 -10.81 -13.10
N THR A 129 4.23 -10.33 -12.90
CA THR A 129 3.03 -10.98 -13.46
C THR A 129 3.00 -10.93 -14.99
N LYS A 130 3.54 -9.88 -15.62
CA LYS A 130 3.70 -9.78 -17.09
C LYS A 130 4.79 -10.72 -17.60
N ASP A 131 5.95 -10.77 -16.94
CA ASP A 131 7.08 -11.62 -17.34
C ASP A 131 6.74 -13.11 -17.19
N LEU A 132 5.94 -13.49 -16.18
CA LEU A 132 5.37 -14.83 -16.04
C LEU A 132 4.47 -15.22 -17.23
N LYS A 133 3.64 -14.29 -17.73
CA LYS A 133 2.81 -14.54 -18.92
C LYS A 133 3.64 -14.74 -20.17
N LYS A 134 4.84 -14.14 -20.23
CA LYS A 134 5.79 -14.26 -21.35
C LYS A 134 6.80 -15.40 -21.18
N ASN A 135 6.72 -16.17 -20.06
CA ASN A 135 7.64 -17.26 -19.70
C ASN A 135 9.13 -16.82 -19.58
N ILE A 136 9.39 -15.55 -19.21
CA ILE A 136 10.75 -15.02 -19.05
C ILE A 136 11.19 -15.19 -17.58
N VAL A 137 11.63 -16.39 -17.23
CA VAL A 137 11.90 -16.83 -15.87
C VAL A 137 13.01 -16.05 -15.16
N GLU A 138 14.09 -15.74 -15.84
CA GLU A 138 15.21 -15.00 -15.23
C GLU A 138 14.80 -13.62 -14.74
N ARG A 139 13.99 -12.91 -15.52
CA ARG A 139 13.43 -11.61 -15.11
C ARG A 139 12.49 -11.72 -13.91
N VAL A 140 11.72 -12.82 -13.83
CA VAL A 140 10.85 -13.08 -12.67
C VAL A 140 11.66 -13.20 -11.39
N LYS A 141 12.75 -13.98 -11.39
CA LYS A 141 13.64 -14.16 -10.22
C LYS A 141 14.26 -12.82 -9.80
N THR A 142 14.82 -12.08 -10.75
CA THR A 142 15.45 -10.77 -10.50
C THR A 142 14.45 -9.76 -9.94
N ASN A 143 13.28 -9.64 -10.57
CA ASN A 143 12.25 -8.69 -10.11
C ASN A 143 11.71 -9.08 -8.72
N LEU A 144 11.55 -10.37 -8.40
CA LEU A 144 11.17 -10.82 -7.05
C LEU A 144 12.23 -10.45 -6.01
N LEU A 145 13.52 -10.58 -6.33
CA LEU A 145 14.60 -10.17 -5.43
C LEU A 145 14.56 -8.66 -5.16
N ILE A 146 14.36 -7.84 -6.20
CA ILE A 146 14.22 -6.38 -6.08
C ILE A 146 13.03 -6.02 -5.17
N ILE A 147 11.90 -6.70 -5.32
CA ILE A 147 10.71 -6.52 -4.48
C ILE A 147 11.05 -6.75 -3.00
N GLY A 148 11.75 -7.84 -2.69
CA GLY A 148 12.18 -8.12 -1.31
C GLY A 148 13.07 -7.03 -0.75
N PHE A 149 14.10 -6.61 -1.51
CA PHE A 149 15.01 -5.57 -1.10
C PHE A 149 14.29 -4.23 -0.84
N LEU A 150 13.42 -3.79 -1.76
CA LEU A 150 12.65 -2.56 -1.59
C LEU A 150 11.69 -2.63 -0.40
N SER A 151 11.08 -3.80 -0.14
CA SER A 151 10.18 -3.97 1.01
C SER A 151 10.92 -3.88 2.34
N TYR A 152 12.14 -4.44 2.43
CA TYR A 152 13.01 -4.24 3.59
C TYR A 152 13.45 -2.78 3.72
N ALA A 153 13.82 -2.12 2.60
CA ALA A 153 14.20 -0.71 2.61
C ALA A 153 13.06 0.19 3.14
N PHE A 154 11.80 -0.11 2.79
CA PHE A 154 10.64 0.58 3.36
C PHE A 154 10.55 0.40 4.88
N LEU A 155 10.70 -0.83 5.39
CA LEU A 155 10.66 -1.08 6.84
C LEU A 155 11.77 -0.34 7.59
N PHE A 156 13.00 -0.39 7.09
CA PHE A 156 14.11 0.36 7.69
C PHE A 156 13.87 1.86 7.62
N GLY A 157 13.38 2.38 6.50
CA GLY A 157 13.02 3.78 6.35
C GLY A 157 11.94 4.21 7.33
N GLN A 158 10.97 3.33 7.63
CA GLN A 158 9.92 3.61 8.60
C GLN A 158 10.45 3.64 10.05
N ILE A 159 11.33 2.71 10.40
CA ILE A 159 12.00 2.70 11.71
C ILE A 159 12.87 3.95 11.87
N PHE A 160 13.62 4.32 10.85
CA PHE A 160 14.44 5.53 10.86
C PHE A 160 13.58 6.80 11.03
N PHE A 161 12.41 6.83 10.38
CA PHE A 161 11.46 7.93 10.55
C PHE A 161 10.92 8.02 11.99
N TRP A 162 10.68 6.89 12.66
CA TRP A 162 10.29 6.89 14.07
C TRP A 162 11.39 7.47 14.98
N PHE A 163 12.66 7.13 14.72
CA PHE A 163 13.78 7.71 15.47
C PHE A 163 13.83 9.24 15.29
N GLN A 164 13.65 9.73 14.07
CA GLN A 164 13.60 11.17 13.80
C GLN A 164 12.46 11.88 14.55
N LEU A 165 11.28 11.25 14.62
CA LEU A 165 10.15 11.80 15.39
C LEU A 165 10.44 11.85 16.88
N MET A 166 11.03 10.80 17.44
CA MET A 166 11.39 10.75 18.85
C MET A 166 12.47 11.79 19.22
N GLU A 167 13.47 11.97 18.39
CA GLU A 167 14.49 13.03 18.56
C GLU A 167 13.89 14.44 18.52
N SER A 168 12.81 14.62 17.74
CA SER A 168 12.06 15.88 17.69
C SER A 168 11.10 16.08 18.86
N GLY A 169 11.09 15.18 19.87
CA GLY A 169 10.20 15.23 21.03
C GLY A 169 8.78 14.74 20.78
N ASN A 170 8.51 14.16 19.61
CA ASN A 170 7.18 13.69 19.22
C ASN A 170 7.01 12.19 19.54
N TYR A 171 6.66 11.91 20.78
CA TYR A 171 6.41 10.54 21.27
C TYR A 171 4.97 10.11 21.03
N VAL A 172 4.71 8.82 21.22
CA VAL A 172 3.34 8.25 21.16
C VAL A 172 2.37 8.96 22.10
N SER A 173 2.84 9.40 23.26
CA SER A 173 2.05 10.07 24.30
C SER A 173 1.91 11.57 24.11
N THR A 174 2.55 12.19 23.12
CA THR A 174 2.57 13.65 22.94
C THR A 174 1.18 14.19 22.59
N ASN A 175 0.51 13.59 21.62
CA ASN A 175 -0.87 13.91 21.25
C ASN A 175 -1.52 12.76 20.46
N ASN A 176 -2.84 12.85 20.24
CA ASN A 176 -3.60 11.81 19.53
C ASN A 176 -3.19 11.64 18.06
N TYR A 177 -2.64 12.68 17.42
CA TYR A 177 -2.11 12.60 16.06
C TYR A 177 -0.92 11.62 15.99
N PHE A 178 0.08 11.82 16.86
CA PHE A 178 1.26 10.95 16.90
C PHE A 178 0.90 9.54 17.38
N SER A 179 0.01 9.40 18.38
CA SER A 179 -0.48 8.09 18.82
C SER A 179 -1.08 7.30 17.65
N SER A 180 -1.98 7.91 16.90
CA SER A 180 -2.63 7.27 15.73
C SER A 180 -1.63 6.94 14.64
N PHE A 181 -0.67 7.83 14.38
CA PHE A 181 0.40 7.61 13.42
C PHE A 181 1.26 6.39 13.78
N TYR A 182 1.74 6.32 15.02
CA TYR A 182 2.58 5.19 15.49
C TYR A 182 1.80 3.87 15.46
N ILE A 183 0.55 3.84 15.93
CA ILE A 183 -0.29 2.63 15.93
C ILE A 183 -0.52 2.15 14.51
N PHE A 184 -0.91 3.05 13.60
CA PHE A 184 -1.18 2.69 12.20
C PHE A 184 0.08 2.16 11.51
N THR A 185 1.20 2.87 11.62
CA THR A 185 2.45 2.49 10.96
C THR A 185 3.04 1.21 11.53
N THR A 186 2.87 0.94 12.84
CA THR A 186 3.23 -0.33 13.47
C THR A 186 2.41 -1.47 12.91
N LEU A 187 1.08 -1.32 12.87
CA LEU A 187 0.18 -2.35 12.35
C LEU A 187 0.43 -2.62 10.86
N HIS A 188 0.64 -1.56 10.08
CA HIS A 188 1.01 -1.67 8.66
C HIS A 188 2.35 -2.40 8.48
N GLY A 189 3.35 -2.07 9.30
CA GLY A 189 4.65 -2.74 9.32
C GLY A 189 4.55 -4.24 9.66
N LEU A 190 3.69 -4.61 10.62
CA LEU A 190 3.43 -6.02 10.97
C LEU A 190 2.79 -6.78 9.79
N HIS A 191 1.84 -6.16 9.08
CA HIS A 191 1.26 -6.74 7.87
C HIS A 191 2.32 -6.92 6.76
N LEU A 192 3.19 -5.93 6.58
CA LEU A 192 4.28 -6.02 5.62
C LEU A 192 5.27 -7.12 5.98
N LEU A 193 5.62 -7.30 7.26
CA LEU A 193 6.46 -8.41 7.75
C LEU A 193 5.81 -9.77 7.46
N GLY A 194 4.50 -9.90 7.69
CA GLY A 194 3.72 -11.08 7.31
C GLY A 194 3.82 -11.36 5.81
N GLY A 195 3.65 -10.33 4.99
CA GLY A 195 3.83 -10.41 3.53
C GLY A 195 5.24 -10.84 3.12
N LEU A 196 6.28 -10.28 3.76
CA LEU A 196 7.68 -10.64 3.53
C LEU A 196 7.99 -12.09 3.89
N PHE A 197 7.37 -12.63 4.96
CA PHE A 197 7.49 -14.03 5.31
C PHE A 197 6.94 -14.93 4.19
N PHE A 198 5.76 -14.63 3.66
CA PHE A 198 5.19 -15.36 2.51
C PHE A 198 6.02 -15.18 1.24
N TRP A 199 6.49 -13.94 0.98
CA TRP A 199 7.40 -13.66 -0.13
C TRP A 199 8.67 -14.49 -0.05
N GLY A 200 9.30 -14.62 1.13
CA GLY A 200 10.50 -15.41 1.34
C GLY A 200 10.28 -16.89 1.02
N LYS A 201 9.14 -17.47 1.43
CA LYS A 201 8.76 -18.85 1.07
C LYS A 201 8.58 -19.03 -0.44
N VAL A 202 7.92 -18.07 -1.10
CA VAL A 202 7.70 -18.11 -2.55
C VAL A 202 9.01 -17.93 -3.31
N PHE A 203 9.82 -16.97 -2.90
CA PHE A 203 11.14 -16.69 -3.49
C PHE A 203 12.08 -17.89 -3.37
N SER A 204 12.16 -18.52 -2.19
CA SER A 204 12.98 -19.73 -1.97
C SER A 204 12.56 -20.89 -2.89
N LYS A 205 11.26 -21.08 -3.12
CA LYS A 205 10.76 -22.10 -4.06
C LYS A 205 11.12 -21.77 -5.50
N ILE A 206 10.90 -20.52 -5.91
CA ILE A 206 11.12 -20.07 -7.29
C ILE A 206 12.62 -20.03 -7.65
N SER A 207 13.49 -19.65 -6.71
CA SER A 207 14.93 -19.59 -6.95
C SER A 207 15.54 -20.97 -7.25
N ARG A 208 14.97 -22.02 -6.63
CA ARG A 208 15.42 -23.42 -6.81
C ARG A 208 14.68 -24.15 -7.93
N ALA A 209 13.54 -23.64 -8.38
CA ALA A 209 12.69 -24.29 -9.37
C ALA A 209 13.27 -24.21 -10.79
N LYS A 210 13.04 -25.27 -11.55
CA LYS A 210 13.30 -25.29 -12.99
C LYS A 210 12.24 -24.48 -13.74
N GLN A 211 12.56 -24.04 -14.97
CA GLN A 211 11.72 -23.14 -15.76
C GLN A 211 10.24 -23.58 -15.88
N LYS A 212 9.98 -24.88 -16.07
CA LYS A 212 8.60 -25.42 -16.20
C LYS A 212 7.81 -25.37 -14.88
N GLU A 213 8.48 -25.45 -13.73
CA GLU A 213 7.84 -25.48 -12.42
C GLU A 213 7.39 -24.09 -11.96
N ILE A 214 8.09 -23.03 -12.41
CA ILE A 214 7.78 -21.64 -12.03
C ILE A 214 6.39 -21.23 -12.53
N ILE A 215 5.95 -21.73 -13.68
CA ILE A 215 4.62 -21.47 -14.21
C ILE A 215 3.51 -22.00 -13.29
N ASN A 216 3.75 -23.10 -12.57
CA ASN A 216 2.81 -23.66 -11.61
C ASN A 216 2.59 -22.74 -10.39
N HIS A 217 3.56 -21.87 -10.08
CA HIS A 217 3.48 -20.91 -8.98
C HIS A 217 2.79 -19.58 -9.34
N LYS A 218 2.25 -19.44 -10.57
CA LYS A 218 1.59 -18.21 -11.03
C LYS A 218 0.48 -17.77 -10.10
N LYS A 219 -0.41 -18.67 -9.67
CA LYS A 219 -1.52 -18.35 -8.75
C LYS A 219 -1.02 -17.79 -7.40
N THR A 220 0.08 -18.31 -6.90
CA THR A 220 0.72 -17.86 -5.65
C THR A 220 1.33 -16.46 -5.82
N ILE A 221 1.99 -16.20 -6.94
CA ILE A 221 2.56 -14.88 -7.25
C ILE A 221 1.45 -13.85 -7.47
N ASP A 222 0.37 -14.20 -8.14
CA ASP A 222 -0.79 -13.32 -8.33
C ASP A 222 -1.44 -12.97 -6.99
N ALA A 223 -1.59 -13.95 -6.06
CA ALA A 223 -2.10 -13.71 -4.71
C ALA A 223 -1.16 -12.79 -3.91
N LEU A 224 0.15 -12.98 -4.03
CA LEU A 224 1.16 -12.15 -3.38
C LEU A 224 1.12 -10.70 -3.94
N SER A 225 1.03 -10.54 -5.26
CA SER A 225 0.88 -9.23 -5.91
C SER A 225 -0.39 -8.50 -5.45
N LEU A 226 -1.49 -9.24 -5.29
CA LEU A 226 -2.75 -8.73 -4.77
C LEU A 226 -2.59 -8.21 -3.33
N TYR A 227 -1.89 -8.97 -2.47
CA TYR A 227 -1.62 -8.59 -1.09
C TYR A 227 -0.81 -7.29 -1.00
N TRP A 228 0.28 -7.14 -1.79
CA TRP A 228 1.07 -5.91 -1.81
C TRP A 228 0.30 -4.71 -2.34
N THR A 229 -0.57 -4.91 -3.33
CA THR A 229 -1.47 -3.86 -3.83
C THR A 229 -2.41 -3.37 -2.73
N PHE A 230 -2.95 -4.29 -1.93
CA PHE A 230 -3.78 -3.95 -0.78
C PHE A 230 -3.00 -3.11 0.25
N LEU A 231 -1.78 -3.53 0.62
CA LEU A 231 -0.93 -2.79 1.54
C LEU A 231 -0.62 -1.37 1.03
N LEU A 232 -0.34 -1.22 -0.27
CA LEU A 232 -0.14 0.08 -0.87
C LEU A 232 -1.38 0.97 -0.75
N ILE A 233 -2.58 0.42 -1.02
CA ILE A 233 -3.83 1.18 -0.92
C ILE A 233 -4.06 1.66 0.51
N VAL A 234 -3.89 0.78 1.49
CA VAL A 234 -4.04 1.11 2.93
C VAL A 234 -3.05 2.21 3.33
N TRP A 235 -1.78 2.07 2.94
CA TRP A 235 -0.76 3.09 3.20
C TRP A 235 -1.11 4.44 2.56
N PHE A 236 -1.55 4.41 1.31
CA PHE A 236 -1.84 5.62 0.56
C PHE A 236 -3.06 6.37 1.11
N VAL A 237 -4.13 5.66 1.49
CA VAL A 237 -5.31 6.25 2.14
C VAL A 237 -4.91 6.93 3.45
N PHE A 238 -4.12 6.25 4.28
CA PHE A 238 -3.65 6.82 5.53
C PHE A 238 -2.75 8.04 5.31
N PHE A 239 -1.81 7.96 4.37
CA PHE A 239 -0.93 9.06 4.00
C PHE A 239 -1.72 10.28 3.52
N LEU A 240 -2.75 10.07 2.70
CA LEU A 240 -3.62 11.16 2.26
C LEU A 240 -4.36 11.83 3.42
N ILE A 241 -4.96 11.04 4.31
CA ILE A 241 -5.76 11.54 5.44
C ILE A 241 -4.88 12.31 6.42
N MET A 242 -3.74 11.74 6.80
CA MET A 242 -2.91 12.34 7.84
C MET A 242 -1.96 13.42 7.34
N TYR A 243 -1.61 13.42 6.06
CA TYR A 243 -0.57 14.33 5.57
C TYR A 243 -1.06 15.30 4.50
N VAL A 244 -1.74 14.80 3.46
CA VAL A 244 -2.11 15.65 2.31
C VAL A 244 -3.36 16.48 2.61
N PHE A 245 -4.36 15.84 3.20
CA PHE A 245 -5.67 16.46 3.46
C PHE A 245 -5.89 16.79 4.94
N ASN A 246 -4.82 16.84 5.74
CA ASN A 246 -4.94 17.02 7.19
C ASN A 246 -5.79 18.24 7.54
N ASP A 247 -5.51 19.41 6.96
CA ASP A 247 -6.26 20.64 7.23
C ASP A 247 -7.74 20.56 6.81
N ALA A 248 -8.00 20.02 5.59
CA ALA A 248 -9.35 19.83 5.07
C ALA A 248 -10.13 18.80 5.89
N VAL A 249 -9.48 17.72 6.35
CA VAL A 249 -10.09 16.70 7.19
C VAL A 249 -10.41 17.28 8.57
N ILE A 250 -9.51 18.07 9.16
CA ILE A 250 -9.73 18.73 10.45
C ILE A 250 -10.92 19.69 10.36
N GLU A 251 -10.99 20.54 9.33
CA GLU A 251 -12.08 21.48 9.12
C GLU A 251 -13.41 20.75 8.91
N PHE A 252 -13.42 19.70 8.09
CA PHE A 252 -14.61 18.86 7.88
C PHE A 252 -15.10 18.21 9.17
N CYS A 253 -14.20 17.61 9.96
CA CYS A 253 -14.56 16.98 11.23
C CYS A 253 -15.10 18.00 12.25
N ARG A 254 -14.52 19.19 12.34
CA ARG A 254 -15.05 20.27 13.21
C ARG A 254 -16.43 20.72 12.80
N THR A 255 -16.71 20.79 11.49
CA THR A 255 -18.04 21.20 10.99
C THR A 255 -19.10 20.14 11.24
N LEU A 256 -18.71 18.86 11.25
CA LEU A 256 -19.64 17.72 11.38
C LEU A 256 -19.91 17.32 12.83
N LEU A 257 -18.93 17.47 13.70
CA LEU A 257 -18.94 16.94 15.07
C LEU A 257 -19.01 18.04 16.15
N GLY A 258 -18.73 19.28 15.79
CA GLY A 258 -18.70 20.44 16.69
C GLY A 258 -19.85 21.29 16.65
#